data_8bf63a322f636deb26d06e39bb1ff092
#
_entry.id   8bf63a322f636deb26d06e39bb1ff092
#
_cell.length_a   1.000
_cell.length_b   1.000
_cell.length_c   1.000
_cell.angle_alpha   90.00
_cell.angle_beta   90.00
_cell.angle_gamma   90.00
#
_symmetry.space_group_name_H-M   'P 1'
#
loop_
_entity.id
_entity.type
_entity.pdbx_description
1 polymer ?
#
loop_
_entity_poly.entity_id
_entity_poly.type
_entity_poly.pdbx_seq_one_letter_code
_entity_poly.pdbx_strand_id
1 'polypeptide(L)'
;MLFRSTVSTFLQKLPFELKANVWGKEIYTEPAPFSAEFENAKSVVKLYDVAFWPPGKALCLFYGPTPISTKDEIKPYSPVNVIGRVVESNIGDITGIEGRILRFTKS
;
A
#
# COMPACT_ATOMS: atom_id res chain seq x y z
N MET A 1 -11.58 -25.95 0.69
CA MET A 1 -11.82 -24.49 0.74
C MET A 1 -10.75 -23.76 -0.06
N LEU A 2 -11.19 -22.89 -0.94
CA LEU A 2 -10.27 -22.09 -1.71
C LEU A 2 -9.84 -20.89 -0.90
N PHE A 3 -8.53 -20.74 -0.72
CA PHE A 3 -7.96 -19.58 -0.06
C PHE A 3 -7.50 -18.58 -1.12
N ARG A 4 -8.00 -17.36 -1.03
CA ARG A 4 -7.65 -16.32 -1.99
C ARG A 4 -6.67 -15.36 -1.35
N SER A 5 -5.48 -15.21 -1.95
CA SER A 5 -4.46 -14.29 -1.44
C SER A 5 -4.85 -12.84 -1.72
N THR A 6 -4.28 -11.94 -0.94
CA THR A 6 -4.45 -10.50 -1.14
C THR A 6 -3.97 -10.09 -2.52
N VAL A 7 -2.83 -10.61 -2.96
CA VAL A 7 -2.28 -10.32 -4.30
C VAL A 7 -3.24 -10.76 -5.39
N SER A 8 -3.76 -11.99 -5.29
CA SER A 8 -4.70 -12.51 -6.26
C SER A 8 -5.96 -11.65 -6.36
N THR A 9 -6.50 -11.26 -5.22
CA THR A 9 -7.70 -10.41 -5.17
C THR A 9 -7.44 -9.05 -5.78
N PHE A 10 -6.29 -8.44 -5.46
CA PHE A 10 -5.87 -7.17 -6.03
C PHE A 10 -5.81 -7.24 -7.56
N LEU A 11 -5.13 -8.26 -8.09
CA LEU A 11 -4.96 -8.41 -9.53
C LEU A 11 -6.28 -8.60 -10.26
N GLN A 12 -7.22 -9.32 -9.65
CA GLN A 12 -8.52 -9.57 -10.26
C GLN A 12 -9.38 -8.32 -10.38
N LYS A 13 -9.15 -7.33 -9.54
CA LYS A 13 -9.96 -6.10 -9.54
C LYS A 13 -9.43 -5.02 -10.47
N LEU A 14 -8.21 -5.18 -10.98
CA LEU A 14 -7.64 -4.21 -11.92
C LEU A 14 -8.45 -4.13 -13.21
N PRO A 15 -8.59 -2.97 -13.84
CA PRO A 15 -8.08 -1.66 -13.41
C PRO A 15 -9.03 -0.95 -12.45
N PHE A 16 -8.49 -0.06 -11.63
CA PHE A 16 -9.32 0.82 -10.80
C PHE A 16 -8.53 2.08 -10.44
N GLU A 17 -9.23 3.07 -9.91
CA GLU A 17 -8.64 4.35 -9.51
C GLU A 17 -9.00 4.65 -8.07
N LEU A 18 -8.04 5.19 -7.32
CA LEU A 18 -8.23 5.53 -5.91
C LEU A 18 -7.54 6.84 -5.62
N LYS A 19 -8.16 7.64 -4.76
CA LYS A 19 -7.58 8.89 -4.31
C LYS A 19 -6.47 8.60 -3.31
N ALA A 20 -5.36 9.35 -3.42
CA ALA A 20 -4.19 9.21 -2.57
C ALA A 20 -4.26 10.16 -1.38
N ASN A 21 -3.82 9.67 -0.22
CA ASN A 21 -3.60 10.44 0.99
C ASN A 21 -2.15 10.23 1.41
N VAL A 22 -1.61 11.14 2.21
CA VAL A 22 -0.22 11.05 2.66
C VAL A 22 -0.17 11.10 4.18
N TRP A 23 0.65 10.21 4.76
CA TRP A 23 0.90 10.16 6.20
C TRP A 23 2.41 9.96 6.42
N GLY A 24 3.12 11.04 6.79
CA GLY A 24 4.57 11.01 6.79
C GLY A 24 5.07 10.72 5.38
N LYS A 25 5.89 9.70 5.22
CA LYS A 25 6.33 9.23 3.89
C LYS A 25 5.67 7.92 3.51
N GLU A 26 4.38 7.83 3.77
CA GLU A 26 3.53 6.76 3.29
C GLU A 26 2.40 7.35 2.46
N ILE A 27 2.18 6.80 1.27
CA ILE A 27 0.97 7.08 0.49
C ILE A 27 -0.02 5.98 0.83
N TYR A 28 -1.24 6.34 1.21
CA TYR A 28 -2.30 5.36 1.38
C TYR A 28 -3.54 5.84 0.63
N THR A 29 -4.34 4.90 0.15
CA THR A 29 -5.48 5.23 -0.70
C THR A 29 -6.79 5.24 0.08
N GLU A 30 -7.81 5.87 -0.52
CA GLU A 30 -9.19 5.64 -0.13
C GLU A 30 -9.50 4.14 -0.33
N PRO A 31 -10.61 3.62 0.25
CA PRO A 31 -10.87 2.18 0.19
C PRO A 31 -10.85 1.59 -1.21
N ALA A 32 -10.11 0.50 -1.37
CA ALA A 32 -10.04 -0.26 -2.61
C ALA A 32 -11.35 -1.02 -2.86
N PRO A 33 -11.60 -1.44 -4.10
CA PRO A 33 -12.84 -2.16 -4.45
C PRO A 33 -12.79 -3.64 -4.09
N PHE A 34 -12.04 -3.99 -3.05
CA PHE A 34 -11.97 -5.37 -2.57
C PHE A 34 -11.59 -5.38 -1.09
N SER A 35 -11.77 -6.52 -0.45
CA SER A 35 -11.34 -6.74 0.93
C SER A 35 -10.44 -7.96 0.99
N ALA A 36 -9.65 -8.04 2.04
CA ALA A 36 -8.83 -9.21 2.32
C ALA A 36 -8.61 -9.32 3.81
N GLU A 37 -8.48 -10.55 4.29
CA GLU A 37 -8.12 -10.80 5.67
C GLU A 37 -6.63 -10.56 5.87
N PHE A 38 -6.19 -10.47 7.12
CA PHE A 38 -4.77 -10.42 7.41
C PHE A 38 -4.08 -11.67 6.87
N GLU A 39 -2.97 -11.48 6.20
CA GLU A 39 -2.21 -12.54 5.55
C GLU A 39 -0.72 -12.27 5.76
N ASN A 40 -0.08 -13.01 6.65
CA ASN A 40 1.32 -12.77 7.00
C ASN A 40 1.59 -11.30 7.30
N ALA A 41 0.66 -10.66 8.02
CA ALA A 41 0.71 -9.22 8.24
C ALA A 41 1.99 -8.79 8.94
N LYS A 42 2.55 -7.67 8.48
CA LYS A 42 3.82 -7.14 8.97
C LYS A 42 3.60 -5.85 9.75
N SER A 43 4.26 -5.76 10.90
CA SER A 43 4.29 -4.54 11.73
C SER A 43 5.46 -3.63 11.36
N VAL A 44 6.39 -4.12 10.55
CA VAL A 44 7.53 -3.40 10.03
C VAL A 44 7.62 -3.71 8.54
N VAL A 45 7.80 -2.66 7.74
CA VAL A 45 7.91 -2.81 6.28
C VAL A 45 9.26 -2.28 5.81
N LYS A 46 9.56 -2.52 4.55
CA LYS A 46 10.80 -2.06 3.92
C LYS A 46 10.51 -0.90 2.99
N LEU A 47 11.54 -0.13 2.72
CA LEU A 47 11.44 1.00 1.78
C LEU A 47 10.91 0.49 0.44
N TYR A 48 9.92 1.20 -0.08
CA TYR A 48 9.22 0.93 -1.35
C TYR A 48 8.32 -0.30 -1.34
N ASP A 49 8.05 -0.87 -0.16
CA ASP A 49 7.04 -1.92 -0.06
C ASP A 49 5.65 -1.36 -0.41
N VAL A 50 4.89 -2.16 -1.13
CA VAL A 50 3.48 -1.91 -1.41
C VAL A 50 2.68 -2.93 -0.60
N ALA A 51 1.66 -2.46 0.09
CA ALA A 51 0.91 -3.31 1.00
C ALA A 51 -0.58 -2.97 0.97
N PHE A 52 -1.37 -3.89 1.52
CA PHE A 52 -2.81 -3.70 1.71
C PHE A 52 -3.09 -3.68 3.21
N TRP A 53 -3.84 -2.67 3.67
CA TRP A 53 -4.24 -2.51 5.06
C TRP A 53 -5.70 -2.94 5.20
N PRO A 54 -5.98 -4.16 5.72
CA PRO A 54 -7.33 -4.69 5.76
C PRO A 54 -8.37 -3.83 6.49
N PRO A 55 -8.08 -3.24 7.67
CA PRO A 55 -9.10 -2.47 8.38
C PRO A 55 -9.71 -1.32 7.59
N GLY A 56 -8.91 -0.62 6.79
CA GLY A 56 -9.38 0.48 5.96
C GLY A 56 -9.46 0.17 4.50
N LYS A 57 -9.13 -1.05 4.12
CA LYS A 57 -9.07 -1.49 2.71
C LYS A 57 -8.17 -0.60 1.87
N ALA A 58 -7.10 -0.07 2.46
CA ALA A 58 -6.22 0.88 1.81
C ALA A 58 -5.02 0.20 1.18
N LEU A 59 -4.62 0.68 0.00
CA LEU A 59 -3.35 0.31 -0.60
C LEU A 59 -2.31 1.33 -0.13
N CYS A 60 -1.12 0.85 0.23
CA CYS A 60 -0.09 1.67 0.85
C CYS A 60 1.24 1.52 0.11
N LEU A 61 1.95 2.64 -0.05
CA LEU A 61 3.33 2.65 -0.55
C LEU A 61 4.19 3.38 0.47
N PHE A 62 5.23 2.70 0.95
CA PHE A 62 6.13 3.27 1.96
C PHE A 62 7.40 3.77 1.28
N TYR A 63 7.52 5.09 1.10
CA TYR A 63 8.68 5.69 0.45
C TYR A 63 9.63 6.37 1.43
N GLY A 64 9.42 6.15 2.73
CA GLY A 64 10.24 6.65 3.81
C GLY A 64 9.56 6.41 5.14
N PRO A 65 10.03 7.04 6.23
CA PRO A 65 9.46 6.83 7.55
C PRO A 65 8.06 7.43 7.69
N THR A 66 7.19 6.74 8.42
CA THR A 66 5.90 7.25 8.85
C THR A 66 6.08 8.01 10.19
N PRO A 67 5.08 8.75 10.66
CA PRO A 67 5.19 9.46 11.95
C PRO A 67 5.49 8.58 13.16
N ILE A 68 5.18 7.28 13.07
CA ILE A 68 5.45 6.35 14.18
C ILE A 68 6.65 5.45 13.93
N SER A 69 7.39 5.69 12.85
CA SER A 69 8.59 4.91 12.55
C SER A 69 9.70 5.23 13.53
N THR A 70 10.59 4.25 13.73
CA THR A 70 11.81 4.45 14.51
C THR A 70 12.95 4.79 13.56
N LYS A 71 14.14 5.01 14.13
CA LYS A 71 15.33 5.30 13.34
C LYS A 71 15.64 4.21 12.30
N ASP A 72 15.41 2.96 12.67
CA ASP A 72 15.82 1.82 11.86
C ASP A 72 14.66 1.07 11.22
N GLU A 73 13.42 1.41 11.56
CA GLU A 73 12.26 0.64 11.11
C GLU A 73 11.15 1.54 10.59
N ILE A 74 10.63 1.22 9.41
CA ILE A 74 9.44 1.88 8.86
C ILE A 74 8.24 1.12 9.39
N LYS A 75 7.36 1.83 10.11
CA LYS A 75 6.21 1.22 10.76
C LYS A 75 4.90 1.72 10.18
N PRO A 76 4.06 0.82 9.64
CA PRO A 76 2.72 1.20 9.25
C PRO A 76 1.87 1.49 10.50
N TYR A 77 0.74 2.15 10.33
CA TYR A 77 -0.18 2.47 11.42
C TYR A 77 -0.54 1.23 12.24
N SER A 78 -0.79 0.13 11.57
CA SER A 78 -0.99 -1.19 12.18
C SER A 78 -0.62 -2.23 11.12
N PRO A 79 -0.59 -3.54 11.45
CA PRO A 79 -0.08 -4.55 10.52
C PRO A 79 -0.73 -4.52 9.14
N VAL A 80 0.08 -4.74 8.11
CA VAL A 80 -0.34 -4.72 6.71
C VAL A 80 0.09 -6.01 6.01
N ASN A 81 -0.64 -6.36 4.94
CA ASN A 81 -0.25 -7.46 4.06
C ASN A 81 0.63 -6.89 2.95
N VAL A 82 1.92 -7.21 2.98
CA VAL A 82 2.83 -6.75 1.92
C VAL A 82 2.52 -7.56 0.65
N ILE A 83 2.22 -6.87 -0.44
CA ILE A 83 1.82 -7.52 -1.69
C ILE A 83 2.83 -7.33 -2.81
N GLY A 84 3.81 -6.48 -2.64
CA GLY A 84 4.81 -6.24 -3.68
C GLY A 84 5.75 -5.13 -3.29
N ARG A 85 6.46 -4.63 -4.29
CA ARG A 85 7.47 -3.63 -4.10
C ARG A 85 7.66 -2.81 -5.35
N VAL A 86 7.85 -1.51 -5.19
CA VAL A 86 8.15 -0.63 -6.32
C VAL A 86 9.66 -0.57 -6.51
N VAL A 87 10.11 -0.66 -7.76
CA VAL A 87 11.52 -0.47 -8.09
C VAL A 87 11.84 1.01 -7.95
N GLU A 88 12.89 1.35 -7.22
CA GLU A 88 13.24 2.73 -6.92
C GLU A 88 13.30 3.61 -8.18
N SER A 89 13.89 3.09 -9.24
CA SER A 89 14.02 3.84 -10.50
C SER A 89 12.67 4.16 -11.16
N ASN A 90 11.61 3.50 -10.73
CA ASN A 90 10.27 3.73 -11.28
C ASN A 90 9.44 4.70 -10.44
N ILE A 91 9.98 5.16 -9.32
CA ILE A 91 9.30 6.18 -8.51
C ILE A 91 9.62 7.54 -9.11
N GLY A 92 8.60 8.19 -9.64
CA GLY A 92 8.75 9.52 -10.17
C GLY A 92 8.65 10.58 -9.08
N ASP A 93 8.34 11.80 -9.50
CA ASP A 93 8.12 12.90 -8.57
C ASP A 93 6.76 12.70 -7.88
N ILE A 94 6.78 12.47 -6.57
CA ILE A 94 5.58 12.29 -5.78
C ILE A 94 5.19 13.54 -5.00
N THR A 95 5.88 14.66 -5.23
CA THR A 95 5.52 15.94 -4.61
C THR A 95 4.10 16.32 -5.02
N GLY A 96 3.26 16.65 -4.02
CA GLY A 96 1.88 17.03 -4.30
C GLY A 96 0.96 15.86 -4.65
N ILE A 97 1.37 14.63 -4.33
CA ILE A 97 0.56 13.44 -4.63
C ILE A 97 -0.74 13.40 -3.81
N GLU A 98 -0.77 14.05 -2.64
CA GLU A 98 -1.95 14.03 -1.79
C GLU A 98 -3.16 14.62 -2.52
N GLY A 99 -4.27 13.89 -2.49
CA GLY A 99 -5.50 14.30 -3.15
C GLY A 99 -5.58 13.90 -4.62
N ARG A 100 -4.49 13.40 -5.20
CA ARG A 100 -4.47 12.98 -6.60
C ARG A 100 -5.11 11.61 -6.77
N ILE A 101 -5.65 11.38 -7.96
CA ILE A 101 -6.21 10.06 -8.30
C ILE A 101 -5.09 9.19 -8.85
N LEU A 102 -4.90 8.02 -8.22
CA LEU A 102 -3.95 7.02 -8.68
C LEU A 102 -4.66 5.97 -9.49
N ARG A 103 -4.11 5.64 -10.64
CA ARG A 103 -4.67 4.60 -11.48
C ARG A 103 -3.86 3.31 -11.33
N PHE A 104 -4.56 2.23 -11.03
CA PHE A 104 -3.96 0.91 -10.87
C PHE A 104 -4.34 0.08 -12.09
N THR A 105 -3.33 -0.33 -12.86
CA THR A 105 -3.55 -1.07 -14.09
C THR A 105 -2.63 -2.27 -14.15
N LYS A 106 -3.00 -3.20 -15.03
CA LYS A 106 -2.17 -4.36 -15.32
C LYS A 106 -1.38 -4.06 -16.59
N SER A 107 -0.09 -4.28 -16.56
CA SER A 107 0.76 -4.07 -17.73
C SER A 107 0.87 -5.31 -18.60
#